data_72a063757a92d7aaa330267a27f3130b
#
_entry.id   72a063757a92d7aaa330267a27f3130b
#
_cell.length_a   1.000
_cell.length_b   1.000
_cell.length_c   1.000
_cell.angle_alpha   90.00
_cell.angle_beta   90.00
_cell.angle_gamma   90.00
#
_symmetry.space_group_name_H-M   'P 1'
#
loop_
_entity.id
_entity.type
_entity.pdbx_description
1 polymer ?
#
loop_
_entity_poly.entity_id
_entity_poly.type
_entity_poly.pdbx_seq_one_letter_code
_entity_poly.pdbx_strand_id
1 'polypeptide(L)'
;QIESYLKHQGSVFVDRFDANSYLYITKAMDYFDLSVKKGGLPKVFKNTNVKFCFFTFTSDWLFPTSETKTIIRSLNSSNSMVSFVEVKTDKGHDAFLLDEPEFHATLRGFIEGQIIQQRI
;
A
#
# COMPACT_ATOMS: atom_id res chain seq x y z
N GLN A 1 -25.99 -17.78 -19.52
CA GLN A 1 -25.41 -17.77 -18.16
C GLN A 1 -24.31 -16.71 -18.00
N ILE A 2 -23.31 -16.65 -18.89
CA ILE A 2 -22.20 -15.66 -18.79
C ILE A 2 -22.73 -14.23 -18.95
N GLU A 3 -23.59 -13.99 -19.93
CA GLU A 3 -24.14 -12.65 -20.17
C GLU A 3 -24.98 -12.15 -18.98
N SER A 4 -25.83 -13.00 -18.38
CA SER A 4 -26.60 -12.60 -17.20
C SER A 4 -25.73 -12.38 -15.97
N TYR A 5 -24.63 -13.12 -15.83
CA TYR A 5 -23.64 -12.87 -14.79
C TYR A 5 -22.96 -11.51 -14.97
N LEU A 6 -22.49 -11.19 -16.19
CA LEU A 6 -21.83 -9.91 -16.47
C LEU A 6 -22.78 -8.72 -16.29
N LYS A 7 -24.04 -8.84 -16.71
CA LYS A 7 -25.07 -7.81 -16.48
C LYS A 7 -25.33 -7.61 -14.99
N HIS A 8 -25.41 -8.69 -14.22
CA HIS A 8 -25.58 -8.61 -12.77
C HIS A 8 -24.40 -7.92 -12.11
N GLN A 9 -23.15 -8.29 -12.45
CA GLN A 9 -21.95 -7.64 -11.90
C GLN A 9 -21.90 -6.15 -12.27
N GLY A 10 -22.25 -5.80 -13.51
CA GLY A 10 -22.32 -4.40 -13.93
C GLY A 10 -23.37 -3.59 -13.16
N SER A 11 -24.56 -4.16 -12.94
CA SER A 11 -25.60 -3.51 -12.15
C SER A 11 -25.18 -3.30 -10.70
N VAL A 12 -24.64 -4.32 -10.04
CA VAL A 12 -24.12 -4.21 -8.67
C VAL A 12 -23.01 -3.18 -8.54
N PHE A 13 -22.16 -3.08 -9.57
CA PHE A 13 -21.09 -2.07 -9.59
C PHE A 13 -21.66 -0.65 -9.65
N VAL A 14 -22.62 -0.40 -10.55
CA VAL A 14 -23.27 0.92 -10.70
C VAL A 14 -24.02 1.34 -9.44
N ASP A 15 -24.64 0.39 -8.73
CA ASP A 15 -25.34 0.67 -7.47
C ASP A 15 -24.39 1.05 -6.33
N ARG A 16 -23.13 0.62 -6.40
CA ARG A 16 -22.11 0.86 -5.36
C ARG A 16 -21.19 2.03 -5.65
N PHE A 17 -20.93 2.33 -6.91
CA PHE A 17 -19.92 3.29 -7.34
C PHE A 17 -20.50 4.32 -8.29
N ASP A 18 -20.31 5.59 -7.99
CA ASP A 18 -20.58 6.68 -8.92
C ASP A 18 -19.42 6.84 -9.91
N ALA A 19 -19.72 6.79 -11.22
CA ALA A 19 -18.72 6.87 -12.27
C ALA A 19 -17.95 8.20 -12.27
N ASN A 20 -18.60 9.31 -11.92
CA ASN A 20 -17.93 10.62 -11.86
C ASN A 20 -16.97 10.66 -10.67
N SER A 21 -17.37 10.15 -9.50
CA SER A 21 -16.49 10.03 -8.35
C SER A 21 -15.27 9.18 -8.66
N TYR A 22 -15.43 8.06 -9.37
CA TYR A 22 -14.32 7.23 -9.82
C TYR A 22 -13.35 8.02 -10.72
N LEU A 23 -13.86 8.75 -11.72
CA LEU A 23 -13.04 9.55 -12.62
C LEU A 23 -12.31 10.69 -11.89
N TYR A 24 -12.96 11.35 -10.94
CA TYR A 24 -12.31 12.42 -10.16
C TYR A 24 -11.20 11.87 -9.24
N ILE A 25 -11.44 10.75 -8.60
CA ILE A 25 -10.45 10.13 -7.70
C ILE A 25 -9.25 9.63 -8.50
N THR A 26 -9.46 8.91 -9.61
CA THR A 26 -8.35 8.44 -10.47
C THR A 26 -7.54 9.60 -11.01
N LYS A 27 -8.20 10.65 -11.48
CA LYS A 27 -7.53 11.86 -11.95
C LYS A 27 -6.73 12.56 -10.85
N ALA A 28 -7.25 12.62 -9.64
CA ALA A 28 -6.53 13.18 -8.49
C ALA A 28 -5.28 12.34 -8.15
N MET A 29 -5.36 11.02 -8.25
CA MET A 29 -4.22 10.12 -8.06
C MET A 29 -3.18 10.30 -9.17
N ASP A 30 -3.58 10.42 -10.44
CA ASP A 30 -2.68 10.61 -11.58
C ASP A 30 -1.91 11.95 -11.49
N TYR A 31 -2.50 12.99 -10.93
CA TYR A 31 -1.83 14.26 -10.72
C TYR A 31 -1.05 14.37 -9.41
N PHE A 32 -1.17 13.36 -8.54
CA PHE A 32 -0.45 13.38 -7.28
C PHE A 32 0.99 12.89 -7.47
N ASP A 33 1.94 13.79 -7.34
CA ASP A 33 3.36 13.46 -7.27
C ASP A 33 3.99 14.12 -6.05
N LEU A 34 4.29 13.30 -5.05
CA LEU A 34 4.86 13.75 -3.81
C LEU A 34 6.31 14.28 -3.99
N SER A 35 7.01 13.81 -5.01
CA SER A 35 8.42 14.12 -5.24
C SER A 35 8.63 15.52 -5.80
N VAL A 36 7.72 15.98 -6.67
CA VAL A 36 7.88 17.23 -7.43
C VAL A 36 7.84 18.46 -6.52
N LYS A 37 6.91 18.49 -5.57
CA LYS A 37 6.64 19.71 -4.77
C LYS A 37 7.74 20.07 -3.76
N LYS A 38 8.62 19.13 -3.39
CA LYS A 38 9.62 19.33 -2.31
C LYS A 38 11.06 18.97 -2.70
N GLY A 39 11.31 18.75 -3.98
CA GLY A 39 12.66 18.46 -4.48
C GLY A 39 13.14 17.04 -4.18
N GLY A 40 12.23 16.08 -4.31
CA GLY A 40 12.47 14.64 -4.21
C GLY A 40 12.03 14.00 -2.91
N LEU A 41 11.74 12.72 -2.98
CA LEU A 41 11.24 11.92 -1.84
C LEU A 41 12.11 12.02 -0.58
N PRO A 42 13.45 12.03 -0.64
CA PRO A 42 14.27 12.18 0.58
C PRO A 42 14.02 13.49 1.34
N LYS A 43 13.72 14.57 0.62
CA LYS A 43 13.38 15.85 1.27
C LYS A 43 11.98 15.86 1.87
N VAL A 44 11.05 15.13 1.24
CA VAL A 44 9.69 14.96 1.77
C VAL A 44 9.72 14.26 3.12
N PHE A 45 10.52 13.21 3.24
CA PHE A 45 10.61 12.39 4.45
C PHE A 45 11.59 12.93 5.49
N LYS A 46 12.32 13.99 5.19
CA LYS A 46 13.25 14.62 6.13
C LYS A 46 12.49 15.07 7.39
N ASN A 47 13.00 14.70 8.54
CA ASN A 47 12.43 15.02 9.85
C ASN A 47 11.11 14.30 10.18
N THR A 48 10.78 13.20 9.53
CA THR A 48 9.66 12.36 9.98
C THR A 48 10.09 11.48 11.16
N ASN A 49 9.27 11.45 12.21
CA ASN A 49 9.43 10.55 13.36
C ASN A 49 8.51 9.32 13.25
N VAL A 50 7.87 9.15 12.10
CA VAL A 50 6.99 8.01 11.85
C VAL A 50 7.81 6.76 11.63
N LYS A 51 7.37 5.66 12.21
CA LYS A 51 7.91 4.33 11.96
C LYS A 51 7.08 3.66 10.86
N PHE A 52 7.77 3.20 9.83
CA PHE A 52 7.13 2.61 8.65
C PHE A 52 7.30 1.10 8.65
N CYS A 53 6.24 0.39 8.30
CA CYS A 53 6.29 -1.02 7.96
C CYS A 53 5.66 -1.23 6.58
N PHE A 54 6.49 -1.64 5.62
CA PHE A 54 6.04 -1.91 4.26
C PHE A 54 5.90 -3.41 4.05
N PHE A 55 4.77 -3.78 3.47
CA PHE A 55 4.53 -5.12 2.97
C PHE A 55 4.34 -5.06 1.46
N THR A 56 4.95 -5.98 0.74
CA THR A 56 4.68 -6.22 -0.67
C THR A 56 4.37 -7.69 -0.88
N PHE A 57 3.63 -7.98 -1.94
CA PHE A 57 3.24 -9.34 -2.30
C PHE A 57 3.86 -9.69 -3.66
N THR A 58 4.48 -10.86 -3.77
CA THR A 58 5.24 -11.24 -4.97
C THR A 58 4.39 -11.27 -6.25
N SER A 59 3.08 -11.45 -6.12
CA SER A 59 2.11 -11.49 -7.23
C SER A 59 1.32 -10.18 -7.42
N ASP A 60 1.68 -9.10 -6.69
CA ASP A 60 1.01 -7.81 -6.83
C ASP A 60 1.46 -7.10 -8.12
N TRP A 61 0.54 -6.96 -9.06
CA TRP A 61 0.77 -6.27 -10.32
C TRP A 61 0.41 -4.78 -10.25
N LEU A 62 -0.39 -4.37 -9.27
CA LEU A 62 -0.79 -2.97 -9.10
C LEU A 62 0.31 -2.14 -8.44
N PHE A 63 0.93 -2.72 -7.40
CA PHE A 63 1.99 -2.07 -6.63
C PHE A 63 3.22 -2.99 -6.54
N PRO A 64 4.00 -3.09 -7.59
CA PRO A 64 5.15 -3.99 -7.62
C PRO A 64 6.19 -3.59 -6.57
N THR A 65 6.88 -4.59 -6.04
CA THR A 65 7.91 -4.43 -5.00
C THR A 65 9.00 -3.41 -5.38
N SER A 66 9.31 -3.23 -6.66
CA SER A 66 10.28 -2.25 -7.16
C SER A 66 9.93 -0.81 -6.78
N GLU A 67 8.65 -0.44 -6.86
CA GLU A 67 8.17 0.90 -6.50
C GLU A 67 8.30 1.12 -5.00
N THR A 68 7.87 0.15 -4.19
CA THR A 68 8.01 0.21 -2.74
C THR A 68 9.48 0.34 -2.32
N LYS A 69 10.40 -0.40 -2.95
CA LYS A 69 11.85 -0.28 -2.70
C LYS A 69 12.38 1.12 -2.99
N THR A 70 11.82 1.84 -3.95
CA THR A 70 12.20 3.23 -4.22
C THR A 70 11.81 4.17 -3.07
N ILE A 71 10.62 3.99 -2.51
CA ILE A 71 10.18 4.75 -1.32
C ILE A 71 11.08 4.41 -0.13
N ILE A 72 11.36 3.13 0.12
CA ILE A 72 12.21 2.65 1.21
C ILE A 72 13.62 3.24 1.14
N ARG A 73 14.24 3.27 -0.05
CA ARG A 73 15.58 3.91 -0.23
C ARG A 73 15.53 5.38 0.16
N SER A 74 14.46 6.09 -0.19
CA SER A 74 14.29 7.50 0.14
C SER A 74 14.11 7.73 1.65
N LEU A 75 13.35 6.86 2.32
CA LEU A 75 13.18 6.88 3.77
C LEU A 75 14.49 6.58 4.50
N ASN A 76 15.24 5.58 4.06
CA ASN A 76 16.53 5.22 4.63
C ASN A 76 17.56 6.37 4.48
N SER A 77 17.55 7.07 3.33
CA SER A 77 18.42 8.24 3.14
C SER A 77 18.05 9.43 4.03
N SER A 78 16.87 9.41 4.63
CA SER A 78 16.35 10.42 5.56
C SER A 78 16.44 9.98 7.03
N ASN A 79 17.14 8.89 7.33
CA ASN A 79 17.28 8.27 8.65
C ASN A 79 15.91 7.89 9.29
N SER A 80 14.91 7.58 8.49
CA SER A 80 13.62 7.13 8.97
C SER A 80 13.67 5.66 9.39
N MET A 81 12.88 5.28 10.39
CA MET A 81 12.77 3.88 10.83
C MET A 81 11.85 3.11 9.88
N VAL A 82 12.42 2.15 9.15
CA VAL A 82 11.71 1.39 8.13
C VAL A 82 11.89 -0.10 8.35
N SER A 83 10.77 -0.83 8.39
CA SER A 83 10.70 -2.29 8.28
C SER A 83 10.12 -2.65 6.92
N PHE A 84 10.64 -3.72 6.31
CA PHE A 84 10.18 -4.17 5.00
C PHE A 84 10.10 -5.69 4.94
N VAL A 85 8.97 -6.20 4.44
CA VAL A 85 8.73 -7.62 4.20
C VAL A 85 8.11 -7.82 2.83
N GLU A 86 8.66 -8.73 2.04
CA GLU A 86 8.09 -9.22 0.79
C GLU A 86 7.48 -10.59 1.03
N VAL A 87 6.15 -10.65 1.08
CA VAL A 87 5.39 -11.87 1.31
C VAL A 87 5.26 -12.64 0.00
N LYS A 88 5.67 -13.91 0.03
CA LYS A 88 5.55 -14.79 -1.14
C LYS A 88 4.14 -15.37 -1.22
N THR A 89 3.34 -14.89 -2.17
CA THR A 89 1.96 -15.33 -2.39
C THR A 89 1.56 -15.24 -3.85
N ASP A 90 0.55 -15.96 -4.27
CA ASP A 90 -0.09 -15.92 -5.59
C ASP A 90 -1.45 -15.21 -5.60
N LYS A 91 -1.85 -14.62 -4.44
CA LYS A 91 -3.18 -14.03 -4.23
C LYS A 91 -3.30 -12.57 -4.71
N GLY A 92 -2.25 -12.00 -5.28
CA GLY A 92 -2.26 -10.65 -5.85
C GLY A 92 -2.29 -9.53 -4.82
N HIS A 93 -2.80 -8.36 -5.25
CA HIS A 93 -2.85 -7.16 -4.40
C HIS A 93 -3.64 -7.37 -3.10
N ASP A 94 -4.79 -8.04 -3.19
CA ASP A 94 -5.71 -8.22 -2.08
C ASP A 94 -5.28 -9.31 -1.08
N ALA A 95 -4.07 -9.85 -1.21
CA ALA A 95 -3.54 -10.86 -0.31
C ALA A 95 -3.63 -10.46 1.17
N PHE A 96 -3.51 -9.17 1.49
CA PHE A 96 -3.63 -8.66 2.86
C PHE A 96 -5.05 -8.81 3.47
N LEU A 97 -6.08 -9.04 2.64
CA LEU A 97 -7.46 -9.32 3.06
C LEU A 97 -7.73 -10.82 3.26
N LEU A 98 -6.78 -11.66 2.87
CA LEU A 98 -6.92 -13.11 2.88
C LEU A 98 -6.07 -13.72 4.01
N ASP A 99 -6.17 -15.03 4.16
CA ASP A 99 -5.36 -15.77 5.13
C ASP A 99 -3.92 -15.90 4.61
N GLU A 100 -3.07 -14.98 5.05
CA GLU A 100 -1.62 -14.94 4.83
C GLU A 100 -0.91 -14.92 6.18
N PRO A 101 -0.55 -16.09 6.74
CA PRO A 101 -0.01 -16.19 8.10
C PRO A 101 1.27 -15.39 8.32
N GLU A 102 2.17 -15.32 7.32
CA GLU A 102 3.40 -14.56 7.41
C GLU A 102 3.12 -13.05 7.51
N PHE A 103 2.19 -12.53 6.71
CA PHE A 103 1.76 -11.14 6.78
C PHE A 103 1.20 -10.81 8.15
N HIS A 104 0.23 -11.60 8.63
CA HIS A 104 -0.45 -11.34 9.90
C HIS A 104 0.48 -11.45 11.11
N ALA A 105 1.37 -12.44 11.13
CA ALA A 105 2.34 -12.61 12.22
C ALA A 105 3.33 -11.45 12.27
N THR A 106 3.84 -11.01 11.11
CA THR A 106 4.79 -9.90 11.02
C THR A 106 4.15 -8.57 11.38
N LEU A 107 2.93 -8.30 10.90
CA LEU A 107 2.19 -7.10 11.24
C LEU A 107 1.92 -7.01 12.74
N ARG A 108 1.50 -8.11 13.35
CA ARG A 108 1.30 -8.20 14.80
C ARG A 108 2.59 -7.91 15.56
N GLY A 109 3.70 -8.55 15.19
CA GLY A 109 4.99 -8.33 15.83
C GLY A 109 5.47 -6.88 15.72
N PHE A 110 5.25 -6.22 14.57
CA PHE A 110 5.56 -4.80 14.40
C PHE A 110 4.74 -3.93 15.36
N ILE A 111 3.42 -4.14 15.44
CA ILE A 111 2.53 -3.35 16.29
C ILE A 111 2.86 -3.57 17.77
N GLU A 112 3.00 -4.80 18.23
CA GLU A 112 3.33 -5.14 19.62
C GLU A 112 4.69 -4.58 20.03
N GLY A 113 5.69 -4.63 19.16
CA GLY A 113 7.00 -4.04 19.38
C GLY A 113 6.94 -2.52 19.59
N GLN A 114 6.05 -1.80 18.88
CA GLN A 114 5.86 -0.36 19.08
C GLN A 114 5.19 -0.04 20.43
N ILE A 115 4.22 -0.86 20.85
CA ILE A 115 3.53 -0.65 22.15
C ILE A 115 4.51 -0.82 23.32
N ILE A 116 5.38 -1.82 23.26
CA ILE A 116 6.39 -2.07 24.30
C ILE A 116 7.35 -0.89 24.41
N GLN A 117 7.84 -0.35 23.27
CA GLN A 117 8.76 0.78 23.26
C GLN A 117 8.16 2.09 23.81
N GLN A 118 6.83 2.27 23.77
CA GLN A 118 6.16 3.45 24.32
C GLN A 118 5.94 3.37 25.84
N ARG A 119 6.12 2.20 26.43
CA ARG A 119 5.91 1.98 27.89
C ARG A 119 7.18 2.07 28.71
N ILE A 120 8.33 2.23 28.07
CA ILE A 120 9.63 2.45 28.68
C ILE A 120 10.01 3.93 28.62
#